data_9efadd295d149dfaa65636c89e4e0167
#
_entry.id   9efadd295d149dfaa65636c89e4e0167
#
_cell.length_a   1.000
_cell.length_b   1.000
_cell.length_c   1.000
_cell.angle_alpha   90.00
_cell.angle_beta   90.00
_cell.angle_gamma   90.00
#
_symmetry.space_group_name_H-M   'P 1'
#
loop_
_entity.id
_entity.type
_entity.pdbx_description
1 polymer ?
#
loop_
_entity_poly.entity_id
_entity_poly.type
_entity_poly.pdbx_seq_one_letter_code
_entity_poly.pdbx_strand_id
1 'polypeptide(L)'
;GEAQRIRLASHIGAGLVGVMYVLDEPSIGLHQRDNERLLGTLIHLRNLGNTVIVVEHDEDAIRAADHVIDIGPGAGVHGGQVVAEGPLEAIMAVPESLTGQFMSGKRKIEVPKQRVPANPEKVLKLTGARGNNLKDVTLTLPVGLFTCITGVSGSGKSTLINDTLFPIAQRQLNGATIAEPAPYRDIQGLEHFDKVIDIDQSPIGRTPRSNPAT
;
A
#
# COMPACT_ATOMS: atom_id res chain seq x y z
N GLY A 1 -9.27 4.66 -4.32
CA GLY A 1 -8.93 3.33 -4.77
C GLY A 1 -10.10 2.49 -5.25
N GLU A 2 -10.96 1.97 -4.38
CA GLU A 2 -12.03 1.02 -4.77
C GLU A 2 -13.07 1.63 -5.71
N ALA A 3 -13.53 2.86 -5.45
CA ALA A 3 -14.48 3.57 -6.30
C ALA A 3 -13.92 3.85 -7.72
N GLN A 4 -12.63 4.13 -7.85
CA GLN A 4 -11.98 4.30 -9.15
C GLN A 4 -11.99 3.01 -9.95
N ARG A 5 -11.72 1.86 -9.30
CA ARG A 5 -11.71 0.54 -9.95
C ARG A 5 -13.10 0.10 -10.40
N ILE A 6 -14.13 0.36 -9.61
CA ILE A 6 -15.53 0.08 -10.00
C ILE A 6 -15.91 0.93 -11.23
N ARG A 7 -15.55 2.20 -11.24
CA ARG A 7 -15.76 3.08 -12.41
C ARG A 7 -15.00 2.56 -13.63
N LEU A 8 -13.72 2.20 -13.48
CA LEU A 8 -12.90 1.65 -14.55
C LEU A 8 -13.54 0.38 -15.15
N ALA A 9 -13.99 -0.55 -14.31
CA ALA A 9 -14.65 -1.77 -14.74
C ALA A 9 -15.95 -1.51 -15.51
N SER A 10 -16.74 -0.50 -15.13
CA SER A 10 -17.96 -0.12 -15.84
C SER A 10 -17.68 0.48 -17.23
N HIS A 11 -16.59 1.23 -17.36
CA HIS A 11 -16.19 1.83 -18.64
C HIS A 11 -15.63 0.80 -19.65
N ILE A 12 -14.98 -0.27 -19.16
CA ILE A 12 -14.52 -1.38 -20.01
C ILE A 12 -15.69 -2.05 -20.74
N GLY A 13 -16.81 -2.26 -20.03
CA GLY A 13 -18.02 -2.83 -20.59
C GLY A 13 -18.72 -1.96 -21.66
N ALA A 14 -18.42 -0.67 -21.70
CA ALA A 14 -19.03 0.28 -22.61
C ALA A 14 -18.34 0.38 -23.99
N GLY A 15 -17.16 -0.24 -24.18
CA GLY A 15 -16.43 -0.25 -25.46
C GLY A 15 -16.09 1.13 -26.01
N LEU A 16 -15.90 2.13 -25.16
CA LEU A 16 -15.62 3.51 -25.54
C LEU A 16 -14.26 3.62 -26.23
N VAL A 17 -14.20 4.40 -27.33
CA VAL A 17 -12.99 4.68 -28.11
C VAL A 17 -12.76 6.19 -28.15
N GLY A 18 -11.47 6.61 -28.16
CA GLY A 18 -11.10 8.01 -28.21
C GLY A 18 -11.27 8.76 -26.89
N VAL A 19 -11.33 8.04 -25.78
CA VAL A 19 -11.46 8.59 -24.44
C VAL A 19 -10.07 8.78 -23.81
N MET A 20 -9.91 9.84 -23.02
CA MET A 20 -8.76 10.03 -22.14
C MET A 20 -9.13 9.62 -20.72
N TYR A 21 -8.45 8.60 -20.20
CA TYR A 21 -8.55 8.16 -18.80
C TYR A 21 -7.41 8.76 -17.99
N VAL A 22 -7.74 9.40 -16.88
CA VAL A 22 -6.76 9.93 -15.92
C VAL A 22 -6.96 9.26 -14.58
N LEU A 23 -5.94 8.59 -14.09
CA LEU A 23 -5.96 7.85 -12.84
C LEU A 23 -4.82 8.32 -11.94
N ASP A 24 -5.12 8.51 -10.67
CA ASP A 24 -4.16 8.89 -9.63
C ASP A 24 -3.98 7.73 -8.66
N GLU A 25 -2.76 7.18 -8.61
CA GLU A 25 -2.33 6.06 -7.78
C GLU A 25 -3.33 4.89 -7.71
N PRO A 26 -3.79 4.33 -8.85
CA PRO A 26 -4.80 3.29 -8.86
C PRO A 26 -4.32 1.96 -8.25
N SER A 27 -3.00 1.73 -8.16
CA SER A 27 -2.39 0.53 -7.57
C SER A 27 -2.35 0.57 -6.04
N ILE A 28 -2.58 1.73 -5.42
CA ILE A 28 -2.41 1.90 -3.96
C ILE A 28 -3.20 0.87 -3.15
N GLY A 29 -2.50 0.18 -2.23
CA GLY A 29 -3.09 -0.84 -1.36
C GLY A 29 -3.46 -2.15 -2.06
N LEU A 30 -3.07 -2.35 -3.32
CA LEU A 30 -3.24 -3.62 -4.02
C LEU A 30 -2.14 -4.62 -3.65
N HIS A 31 -2.53 -5.90 -3.61
CA HIS A 31 -1.57 -6.99 -3.70
C HIS A 31 -1.04 -7.09 -5.13
N GLN A 32 0.20 -7.56 -5.31
CA GLN A 32 0.86 -7.66 -6.62
C GLN A 32 0.01 -8.40 -7.67
N ARG A 33 -0.66 -9.49 -7.29
CA ARG A 33 -1.60 -10.22 -8.18
C ARG A 33 -2.76 -9.35 -8.69
N ASP A 34 -3.28 -8.47 -7.83
CA ASP A 34 -4.41 -7.61 -8.17
C ASP A 34 -3.91 -6.41 -9.01
N ASN A 35 -2.65 -5.98 -8.80
CA ASN A 35 -1.97 -4.98 -9.60
C ASN A 35 -1.75 -5.47 -11.04
N GLU A 36 -1.35 -6.72 -11.25
CA GLU A 36 -1.24 -7.34 -12.58
C GLU A 36 -2.56 -7.27 -13.35
N ARG A 37 -3.69 -7.54 -12.69
CA ARG A 37 -5.02 -7.42 -13.30
C ARG A 37 -5.37 -5.98 -13.66
N LEU A 38 -5.03 -5.02 -12.80
CA LEU A 38 -5.21 -3.60 -13.07
C LEU A 38 -4.42 -3.19 -14.32
N LEU A 39 -3.15 -3.54 -14.39
CA LEU A 39 -2.29 -3.24 -15.54
C LEU A 39 -2.84 -3.85 -16.83
N GLY A 40 -3.26 -5.12 -16.80
CA GLY A 40 -3.91 -5.76 -17.94
C GLY A 40 -5.15 -5.00 -18.43
N THR A 41 -5.93 -4.44 -17.50
CA THR A 41 -7.08 -3.60 -17.79
C THR A 41 -6.70 -2.27 -18.45
N LEU A 42 -5.69 -1.58 -17.94
CA LEU A 42 -5.21 -0.31 -18.50
C LEU A 42 -4.63 -0.49 -19.90
N ILE A 43 -3.86 -1.55 -20.12
CA ILE A 43 -3.33 -1.93 -21.43
C ILE A 43 -4.48 -2.24 -22.40
N HIS A 44 -5.51 -2.95 -21.96
CA HIS A 44 -6.69 -3.23 -22.79
C HIS A 44 -7.39 -1.95 -23.22
N LEU A 45 -7.63 -1.00 -22.31
CA LEU A 45 -8.24 0.31 -22.65
C LEU A 45 -7.40 1.08 -23.68
N ARG A 46 -6.07 1.10 -23.53
CA ARG A 46 -5.16 1.68 -24.52
C ARG A 46 -5.31 1.01 -25.88
N ASN A 47 -5.34 -0.31 -25.90
CA ASN A 47 -5.44 -1.09 -27.16
C ASN A 47 -6.77 -0.89 -27.89
N LEU A 48 -7.82 -0.45 -27.20
CA LEU A 48 -9.09 -0.01 -27.80
C LEU A 48 -9.00 1.37 -28.47
N GLY A 49 -7.84 2.02 -28.48
CA GLY A 49 -7.64 3.34 -29.08
C GLY A 49 -7.88 4.51 -28.13
N ASN A 50 -7.81 4.27 -26.83
CA ASN A 50 -7.91 5.29 -25.79
C ASN A 50 -6.53 5.79 -25.35
N THR A 51 -6.50 6.97 -24.72
CA THR A 51 -5.33 7.49 -24.01
C THR A 51 -5.48 7.20 -22.53
N VAL A 52 -4.46 6.61 -21.91
CA VAL A 52 -4.47 6.29 -20.48
C VAL A 52 -3.30 7.03 -19.83
N ILE A 53 -3.61 7.93 -18.90
CA ILE A 53 -2.64 8.70 -18.10
C ILE A 53 -2.75 8.21 -16.67
N VAL A 54 -1.62 7.79 -16.09
CA VAL A 54 -1.58 7.25 -14.74
C VAL A 54 -0.49 7.96 -13.95
N VAL A 55 -0.83 8.50 -12.79
CA VAL A 55 0.16 8.92 -11.79
C VAL A 55 0.46 7.68 -10.96
N GLU A 56 1.70 7.20 -11.00
CA GLU A 56 2.09 5.95 -10.34
C GLU A 56 3.53 5.96 -9.83
N HIS A 57 3.77 5.11 -8.83
CA HIS A 57 5.09 4.87 -8.23
C HIS A 57 5.46 3.39 -8.28
N ASP A 58 4.53 2.55 -8.72
CA ASP A 58 4.72 1.11 -8.84
C ASP A 58 5.65 0.76 -10.00
N GLU A 59 6.66 -0.06 -9.73
CA GLU A 59 7.66 -0.44 -10.71
C GLU A 59 7.07 -1.16 -11.92
N ASP A 60 6.09 -2.05 -11.70
CA ASP A 60 5.47 -2.82 -12.78
C ASP A 60 4.64 -1.91 -13.70
N ALA A 61 3.96 -0.91 -13.12
CA ALA A 61 3.22 0.09 -13.89
C ALA A 61 4.14 0.95 -14.76
N ILE A 62 5.26 1.42 -14.19
CA ILE A 62 6.26 2.22 -14.93
C ILE A 62 6.87 1.39 -16.07
N ARG A 63 7.18 0.11 -15.84
CA ARG A 63 7.70 -0.81 -16.86
C ARG A 63 6.70 -1.12 -17.99
N ALA A 64 5.41 -1.14 -17.66
CA ALA A 64 4.35 -1.42 -18.63
C ALA A 64 3.93 -0.20 -19.46
N ALA A 65 4.36 1.01 -19.07
CA ALA A 65 4.03 2.24 -19.76
C ALA A 65 4.77 2.37 -21.10
N ASP A 66 4.08 2.86 -22.13
CA ASP A 66 4.69 3.16 -23.44
C ASP A 66 5.52 4.44 -23.39
N HIS A 67 5.14 5.37 -22.50
CA HIS A 67 5.78 6.67 -22.32
C HIS A 67 5.75 7.05 -20.83
N VAL A 68 6.89 7.50 -20.32
CA VAL A 68 7.06 7.92 -18.93
C VAL A 68 7.45 9.39 -18.90
N ILE A 69 6.89 10.16 -17.98
CA ILE A 69 7.27 11.55 -17.69
C ILE A 69 7.69 11.59 -16.23
N ASP A 70 8.98 11.86 -15.98
CA ASP A 70 9.55 11.94 -14.64
C ASP A 70 9.59 13.38 -14.17
N ILE A 71 8.89 13.68 -13.09
CA ILE A 71 8.77 15.01 -12.51
C ILE A 71 9.68 15.10 -11.27
N GLY A 72 10.47 16.16 -11.22
CA GLY A 72 11.40 16.38 -10.12
C GLY A 72 12.09 17.76 -10.22
N PRO A 73 13.38 17.86 -9.79
CA PRO A 73 14.21 16.82 -9.14
C PRO A 73 13.87 16.56 -7.67
N GLY A 74 13.16 17.45 -7.00
CA GLY A 74 12.78 17.35 -5.59
C GLY A 74 11.30 17.61 -5.35
N ALA A 75 10.94 17.91 -4.11
CA ALA A 75 9.58 18.22 -3.70
C ALA A 75 9.38 19.73 -3.45
N GLY A 76 8.14 20.20 -3.50
CA GLY A 76 7.78 21.58 -3.23
C GLY A 76 8.49 22.55 -4.18
N VAL A 77 9.14 23.58 -3.63
CA VAL A 77 9.84 24.62 -4.41
C VAL A 77 11.04 24.09 -5.22
N HIS A 78 11.51 22.90 -4.92
CA HIS A 78 12.62 22.23 -5.62
C HIS A 78 12.15 21.21 -6.65
N GLY A 79 10.86 21.13 -6.90
CA GLY A 79 10.23 20.22 -7.85
C GLY A 79 9.57 20.93 -9.03
N GLY A 80 8.61 20.26 -9.67
CA GLY A 80 7.77 20.84 -10.71
C GLY A 80 8.42 20.97 -12.08
N GLN A 81 9.52 20.26 -12.33
CA GLN A 81 10.21 20.23 -13.62
C GLN A 81 10.16 18.83 -14.22
N VAL A 82 10.07 18.75 -15.54
CA VAL A 82 10.29 17.48 -16.26
C VAL A 82 11.79 17.20 -16.25
N VAL A 83 12.20 16.14 -15.54
CA VAL A 83 13.60 15.70 -15.46
C VAL A 83 13.96 14.81 -16.64
N ALA A 84 13.03 13.95 -17.01
CA ALA A 84 13.17 13.04 -18.15
C ALA A 84 11.81 12.68 -18.72
N GLU A 85 11.75 12.41 -20.01
CA GLU A 85 10.54 11.92 -20.69
C GLU A 85 10.88 10.98 -21.85
N GLY A 86 10.01 10.03 -22.13
CA GLY A 86 10.19 9.06 -23.21
C GLY A 86 9.89 7.63 -22.77
N PRO A 87 10.32 6.64 -23.57
CA PRO A 87 10.28 5.24 -23.14
C PRO A 87 11.17 5.02 -21.91
N LEU A 88 10.94 3.94 -21.19
CA LEU A 88 11.64 3.68 -19.91
C LEU A 88 13.18 3.74 -20.04
N GLU A 89 13.73 3.27 -21.16
CA GLU A 89 15.17 3.29 -21.42
C GLU A 89 15.73 4.72 -21.46
N ALA A 90 14.96 5.67 -21.98
CA ALA A 90 15.35 7.08 -21.99
C ALA A 90 15.39 7.64 -20.56
N ILE A 91 14.43 7.27 -19.72
CA ILE A 91 14.41 7.68 -18.29
C ILE A 91 15.62 7.10 -17.55
N MET A 92 15.93 5.82 -17.76
CA MET A 92 17.08 5.14 -17.12
C MET A 92 18.44 5.70 -17.57
N ALA A 93 18.48 6.34 -18.72
CA ALA A 93 19.71 6.97 -19.26
C ALA A 93 20.01 8.33 -18.62
N VAL A 94 19.03 9.01 -18.02
CA VAL A 94 19.21 10.34 -17.40
C VAL A 94 19.76 10.19 -15.97
N PRO A 95 20.99 10.65 -15.69
CA PRO A 95 21.63 10.48 -14.37
C PRO A 95 20.88 11.18 -13.24
N GLU A 96 20.23 12.29 -13.52
CA GLU A 96 19.48 13.11 -12.55
C GLU A 96 18.12 12.51 -12.20
N SER A 97 17.59 11.61 -13.01
CA SER A 97 16.32 10.93 -12.76
C SER A 97 16.46 9.93 -11.61
N LEU A 98 15.83 10.22 -10.47
CA LEU A 98 15.75 9.26 -9.36
C LEU A 98 14.98 8.02 -9.78
N THR A 99 13.89 8.18 -10.49
CA THR A 99 13.11 7.08 -11.07
C THR A 99 14.00 6.21 -11.94
N GLY A 100 14.77 6.81 -12.85
CA GLY A 100 15.72 6.10 -13.71
C GLY A 100 16.80 5.35 -12.95
N GLN A 101 17.34 5.95 -11.87
CA GLN A 101 18.34 5.29 -11.03
C GLN A 101 17.78 4.02 -10.35
N PHE A 102 16.54 4.07 -9.82
CA PHE A 102 15.89 2.90 -9.21
C PHE A 102 15.52 1.85 -10.26
N MET A 103 14.91 2.25 -11.38
CA MET A 103 14.49 1.36 -12.46
C MET A 103 15.66 0.62 -13.11
N SER A 104 16.82 1.26 -13.20
CA SER A 104 18.06 0.67 -13.73
C SER A 104 18.85 -0.15 -12.70
N GLY A 105 18.44 -0.14 -11.44
CA GLY A 105 19.15 -0.81 -10.34
C GLY A 105 20.46 -0.11 -9.90
N LYS A 106 20.78 1.06 -10.46
CA LYS A 106 21.92 1.88 -9.99
C LYS A 106 21.72 2.32 -8.54
N ARG A 107 20.45 2.55 -8.16
CA ARG A 107 20.02 2.81 -6.79
C ARG A 107 19.00 1.77 -6.37
N LYS A 108 19.09 1.28 -5.15
CA LYS A 108 18.17 0.28 -4.60
C LYS A 108 18.07 0.43 -3.09
N ILE A 109 16.99 -0.07 -2.53
CA ILE A 109 16.84 -0.26 -1.09
C ILE A 109 17.54 -1.57 -0.74
N GLU A 110 18.61 -1.47 0.06
CA GLU A 110 19.38 -2.66 0.43
C GLU A 110 18.59 -3.59 1.33
N VAL A 111 18.55 -4.85 0.96
CA VAL A 111 17.99 -5.90 1.82
C VAL A 111 19.00 -6.20 2.93
N PRO A 112 18.62 -6.11 4.22
CA PRO A 112 19.54 -6.40 5.32
C PRO A 112 20.14 -7.81 5.21
N LYS A 113 21.47 -7.90 5.24
CA LYS A 113 22.19 -9.20 5.21
C LYS A 113 21.96 -10.01 6.47
N GLN A 114 21.79 -9.34 7.61
CA GLN A 114 21.48 -9.97 8.89
C GLN A 114 20.09 -9.52 9.35
N ARG A 115 19.30 -10.47 9.81
CA ARG A 115 18.00 -10.22 10.42
C ARG A 115 18.16 -10.24 11.94
N VAL A 116 17.37 -9.41 12.63
CA VAL A 116 17.28 -9.49 14.09
C VAL A 116 16.66 -10.85 14.44
N PRO A 117 17.30 -11.66 15.28
CA PRO A 117 16.77 -12.96 15.68
C PRO A 117 15.53 -12.80 16.56
N ALA A 118 14.53 -13.63 16.34
CA ALA A 118 13.35 -13.69 17.20
C ALA A 118 13.72 -14.26 18.57
N ASN A 119 13.20 -13.64 19.64
CA ASN A 119 13.25 -14.22 20.98
C ASN A 119 11.98 -15.07 21.20
N PRO A 120 12.08 -16.40 21.33
CA PRO A 120 10.91 -17.28 21.48
C PRO A 120 10.15 -17.06 22.78
N GLU A 121 10.79 -16.47 23.81
CA GLU A 121 10.15 -16.13 25.10
C GLU A 121 9.37 -14.82 25.05
N LYS A 122 9.60 -13.99 24.04
CA LYS A 122 8.95 -12.71 23.87
C LYS A 122 8.09 -12.70 22.61
N VAL A 123 6.88 -13.19 22.74
CA VAL A 123 5.90 -13.25 21.66
C VAL A 123 4.54 -12.76 22.10
N LEU A 124 3.84 -12.06 21.23
CA LEU A 124 2.41 -11.83 21.35
C LEU A 124 1.70 -12.93 20.57
N LYS A 125 0.77 -13.63 21.22
CA LYS A 125 0.01 -14.71 20.62
C LYS A 125 -1.47 -14.47 20.72
N LEU A 126 -2.13 -14.22 19.59
CA LEU A 126 -3.58 -14.15 19.46
C LEU A 126 -4.09 -15.47 18.92
N THR A 127 -5.02 -16.11 19.61
CA THR A 127 -5.52 -17.45 19.29
C THR A 127 -6.99 -17.41 18.97
N GLY A 128 -7.41 -18.16 17.97
CA GLY A 128 -8.81 -18.40 17.67
C GLY A 128 -9.55 -17.22 17.07
N ALA A 129 -8.87 -16.39 16.27
CA ALA A 129 -9.50 -15.27 15.56
C ALA A 129 -10.49 -15.78 14.48
N ARG A 130 -11.75 -15.31 14.54
CA ARG A 130 -12.88 -15.82 13.71
C ARG A 130 -13.71 -14.70 13.07
N GLY A 131 -13.24 -13.47 13.07
CA GLY A 131 -13.94 -12.38 12.41
C GLY A 131 -14.05 -12.60 10.90
N ASN A 132 -15.19 -12.23 10.30
CA ASN A 132 -15.45 -12.32 8.86
C ASN A 132 -15.04 -13.69 8.26
N ASN A 133 -14.02 -13.69 7.39
CA ASN A 133 -13.55 -14.90 6.70
C ASN A 133 -12.40 -15.64 7.45
N LEU A 134 -12.03 -15.21 8.66
CA LEU A 134 -11.00 -15.89 9.45
C LEU A 134 -11.48 -17.24 9.97
N LYS A 135 -10.65 -18.26 9.80
CA LYS A 135 -10.96 -19.66 10.15
C LYS A 135 -10.13 -20.10 11.35
N ASP A 136 -10.49 -19.61 12.55
CA ASP A 136 -9.81 -19.95 13.81
C ASP A 136 -8.31 -19.70 13.77
N VAL A 137 -7.93 -18.53 13.27
CA VAL A 137 -6.54 -18.18 12.99
C VAL A 137 -5.78 -17.94 14.29
N THR A 138 -4.56 -18.49 14.38
CA THR A 138 -3.59 -18.15 15.41
C THR A 138 -2.51 -17.26 14.79
N LEU A 139 -2.33 -16.07 15.39
CA LEU A 139 -1.28 -15.13 15.03
C LEU A 139 -0.22 -15.14 16.13
N THR A 140 1.04 -15.34 15.75
CA THR A 140 2.19 -15.23 16.66
C THR A 140 3.11 -14.13 16.13
N LEU A 141 3.26 -13.07 16.93
CA LEU A 141 4.11 -11.92 16.60
C LEU A 141 5.34 -11.91 17.52
N PRO A 142 6.54 -12.05 16.98
CA PRO A 142 7.76 -11.86 17.75
C PRO A 142 7.89 -10.39 18.19
N VAL A 143 8.15 -10.18 19.46
CA VAL A 143 8.33 -8.83 20.03
C VAL A 143 9.68 -8.25 19.61
N GLY A 144 9.71 -6.95 19.31
CA GLY A 144 10.94 -6.23 18.93
C GLY A 144 11.38 -6.44 17.48
N LEU A 145 10.53 -7.03 16.63
CA LEU A 145 10.81 -7.21 15.21
C LEU A 145 9.90 -6.36 14.32
N PHE A 146 10.39 -6.01 13.15
CA PHE A 146 9.57 -5.50 12.06
C PHE A 146 8.84 -6.66 11.40
N THR A 147 7.52 -6.73 11.59
CA THR A 147 6.67 -7.80 11.06
C THR A 147 5.74 -7.27 10.00
N CYS A 148 5.70 -7.91 8.84
CA CYS A 148 4.84 -7.55 7.73
C CYS A 148 3.70 -8.56 7.59
N ILE A 149 2.44 -8.08 7.55
CA ILE A 149 1.25 -8.89 7.28
C ILE A 149 0.87 -8.69 5.82
N THR A 150 0.97 -9.74 5.03
CA THR A 150 0.76 -9.70 3.58
C THR A 150 -0.28 -10.72 3.12
N GLY A 151 -0.76 -10.58 1.90
CA GLY A 151 -1.74 -11.46 1.27
C GLY A 151 -2.67 -10.69 0.33
N VAL A 152 -3.41 -11.42 -0.50
CA VAL A 152 -4.34 -10.84 -1.49
C VAL A 152 -5.41 -9.96 -0.86
N SER A 153 -6.00 -9.06 -1.64
CA SER A 153 -7.13 -8.25 -1.18
C SER A 153 -8.28 -9.14 -0.72
N GLY A 154 -8.92 -8.79 0.41
CA GLY A 154 -10.01 -9.60 1.00
C GLY A 154 -9.56 -10.87 1.72
N SER A 155 -8.25 -11.13 1.92
CA SER A 155 -7.77 -12.33 2.62
C SER A 155 -7.99 -12.32 4.15
N GLY A 156 -8.45 -11.21 4.72
CA GLY A 156 -8.71 -11.09 6.16
C GLY A 156 -7.62 -10.39 6.97
N LYS A 157 -6.61 -9.78 6.33
CA LYS A 157 -5.52 -9.05 7.01
C LYS A 157 -6.05 -7.96 7.94
N SER A 158 -6.92 -7.09 7.42
CA SER A 158 -7.52 -6.00 8.20
C SER A 158 -8.39 -6.54 9.33
N THR A 159 -9.15 -7.60 9.08
CA THR A 159 -9.96 -8.25 10.11
C THR A 159 -9.09 -8.80 11.24
N LEU A 160 -7.96 -9.44 10.91
CA LEU A 160 -7.05 -9.99 11.92
C LEU A 160 -6.36 -8.88 12.73
N ILE A 161 -5.89 -7.83 12.07
CA ILE A 161 -5.12 -6.77 12.73
C ILE A 161 -6.01 -5.64 13.25
N ASN A 162 -6.79 -4.99 12.37
CA ASN A 162 -7.52 -3.77 12.73
C ASN A 162 -8.81 -4.07 13.48
N ASP A 163 -9.52 -5.16 13.12
CA ASP A 163 -10.79 -5.48 13.75
C ASP A 163 -10.64 -6.42 14.96
N THR A 164 -9.51 -7.13 15.11
CA THR A 164 -9.29 -8.07 16.21
C THR A 164 -8.16 -7.62 17.13
N LEU A 165 -6.91 -7.66 16.67
CA LEU A 165 -5.73 -7.40 17.52
C LEU A 165 -5.70 -5.97 18.06
N PHE A 166 -5.90 -4.98 17.20
CA PHE A 166 -5.78 -3.57 17.57
C PHE A 166 -6.79 -3.14 18.66
N PRO A 167 -8.12 -3.45 18.57
CA PRO A 167 -9.06 -3.09 19.62
C PRO A 167 -8.75 -3.75 20.97
N ILE A 168 -8.25 -5.00 20.96
CA ILE A 168 -7.82 -5.68 22.20
C ILE A 168 -6.64 -4.94 22.84
N ALA A 169 -5.59 -4.70 22.03
CA ALA A 169 -4.38 -4.01 22.49
C ALA A 169 -4.71 -2.59 22.99
N GLN A 170 -5.58 -1.87 22.30
CA GLN A 170 -5.97 -0.52 22.67
C GLN A 170 -6.73 -0.48 23.99
N ARG A 171 -7.62 -1.44 24.23
CA ARG A 171 -8.34 -1.55 25.52
C ARG A 171 -7.37 -1.86 26.66
N GLN A 172 -6.46 -2.82 26.48
CA GLN A 172 -5.58 -3.28 27.56
C GLN A 172 -4.39 -2.35 27.81
N LEU A 173 -3.78 -1.80 26.78
CA LEU A 173 -2.58 -0.98 26.90
C LEU A 173 -2.88 0.52 27.04
N ASN A 174 -3.85 1.03 26.31
CA ASN A 174 -4.17 2.46 26.31
C ASN A 174 -5.37 2.81 27.19
N GLY A 175 -6.09 1.82 27.74
CA GLY A 175 -7.31 2.05 28.54
C GLY A 175 -8.48 2.63 27.74
N ALA A 176 -8.43 2.60 26.42
CA ALA A 176 -9.44 3.17 25.53
C ALA A 176 -10.26 2.07 24.84
N THR A 177 -11.58 2.24 24.82
CA THR A 177 -12.50 1.36 24.09
C THR A 177 -13.04 2.11 22.89
N ILE A 178 -12.50 1.85 21.71
CA ILE A 178 -12.96 2.46 20.45
C ILE A 178 -13.97 1.54 19.77
N ALA A 179 -13.70 0.22 19.75
CA ALA A 179 -14.57 -0.79 19.15
C ALA A 179 -14.50 -2.10 19.91
N GLU A 180 -15.53 -2.92 19.81
CA GLU A 180 -15.45 -4.30 20.27
C GLU A 180 -14.60 -5.11 19.28
N PRO A 181 -13.64 -5.92 19.78
CA PRO A 181 -12.83 -6.76 18.91
C PRO A 181 -13.69 -7.83 18.24
N ALA A 182 -13.32 -8.18 17.01
CA ALA A 182 -13.90 -9.33 16.33
C ALA A 182 -13.65 -10.62 17.15
N PRO A 183 -14.49 -11.67 16.99
CA PRO A 183 -14.41 -12.86 17.83
C PRO A 183 -13.02 -13.52 17.82
N TYR A 184 -12.49 -13.79 19.00
CA TYR A 184 -11.24 -14.51 19.22
C TYR A 184 -11.37 -15.39 20.48
N ARG A 185 -10.39 -16.25 20.74
CA ARG A 185 -10.41 -17.11 21.92
C ARG A 185 -9.55 -16.56 23.06
N ASP A 186 -8.31 -16.22 22.78
CA ASP A 186 -7.33 -15.81 23.80
C ASP A 186 -6.22 -14.93 23.20
N ILE A 187 -5.61 -14.11 24.05
CA ILE A 187 -4.43 -13.31 23.71
C ILE A 187 -3.44 -13.34 24.88
N GLN A 188 -2.16 -13.52 24.57
CA GLN A 188 -1.05 -13.58 25.52
C GLN A 188 0.11 -12.72 25.01
N GLY A 189 0.94 -12.21 25.92
CA GLY A 189 2.14 -11.45 25.58
C GLY A 189 1.91 -9.95 25.38
N LEU A 190 0.73 -9.42 25.74
CA LEU A 190 0.49 -7.96 25.73
C LEU A 190 1.31 -7.22 26.78
N GLU A 191 1.72 -7.88 27.83
CA GLU A 191 2.60 -7.34 28.89
C GLU A 191 3.99 -6.92 28.39
N HIS A 192 4.36 -7.32 27.20
CA HIS A 192 5.60 -6.89 26.55
C HIS A 192 5.52 -5.49 25.91
N PHE A 193 4.35 -4.85 25.93
CA PHE A 193 4.10 -3.56 25.28
C PHE A 193 3.54 -2.54 26.25
N ASP A 194 4.04 -1.31 26.18
CA ASP A 194 3.56 -0.20 27.02
C ASP A 194 2.30 0.45 26.43
N LYS A 195 2.20 0.51 25.10
CA LYS A 195 1.07 1.11 24.38
C LYS A 195 0.98 0.62 22.95
N VAL A 196 -0.18 0.83 22.32
CA VAL A 196 -0.39 0.63 20.89
C VAL A 196 -0.71 1.98 20.22
N ILE A 197 -0.16 2.19 19.03
CA ILE A 197 -0.42 3.37 18.19
C ILE A 197 -0.88 2.85 16.83
N ASP A 198 -1.99 3.40 16.35
CA ASP A 198 -2.49 3.17 15.00
C ASP A 198 -2.12 4.35 14.11
N ILE A 199 -1.60 4.04 12.93
CA ILE A 199 -1.30 5.02 11.89
C ILE A 199 -1.98 4.50 10.62
N ASP A 200 -3.11 5.10 10.30
CA ASP A 200 -3.90 4.74 9.14
C ASP A 200 -3.71 5.74 7.97
N GLN A 201 -4.36 5.47 6.86
CA GLN A 201 -4.35 6.34 5.67
C GLN A 201 -5.44 7.42 5.70
N SER A 202 -6.08 7.66 6.85
CA SER A 202 -7.09 8.70 6.97
C SER A 202 -6.46 10.08 6.73
N PRO A 203 -7.17 11.00 6.05
CA PRO A 203 -6.69 12.37 5.91
C PRO A 203 -6.42 12.99 7.28
N ILE A 204 -5.24 13.59 7.44
CA ILE A 204 -4.85 14.28 8.68
C ILE A 204 -5.91 15.34 8.99
N GLY A 205 -6.68 15.07 10.06
CA GLY A 205 -7.59 15.96 10.74
C GLY A 205 -8.48 16.88 9.90
N ARG A 206 -9.74 16.53 9.78
CA ARG A 206 -10.81 17.49 9.38
C ARG A 206 -11.18 18.44 10.54
N THR A 207 -10.23 18.96 11.28
CA THR A 207 -10.51 20.09 12.17
C THR A 207 -10.19 21.39 11.44
N PRO A 208 -11.05 22.42 11.55
CA PRO A 208 -10.81 23.72 10.90
C PRO A 208 -9.51 24.42 11.32
N ARG A 209 -8.74 23.83 12.23
CA ARG A 209 -7.49 24.36 12.80
C ARG A 209 -6.23 23.60 12.38
N SER A 210 -6.32 22.50 11.66
CA SER A 210 -5.15 21.82 11.14
C SER A 210 -4.85 22.32 9.72
N ASN A 211 -3.89 23.22 9.62
CA ASN A 211 -3.35 23.66 8.33
C ASN A 211 -2.20 22.72 7.95
N PRO A 212 -2.28 21.95 6.84
CA PRO A 212 -1.21 21.05 6.43
C PRO A 212 0.05 21.77 5.91
N ALA A 213 0.09 23.09 5.96
CA ALA A 213 1.19 23.91 5.44
C ALA A 213 2.10 24.50 6.52
N THR A 214 2.07 23.98 7.74
CA THR A 214 3.02 24.36 8.82
C THR A 214 3.79 23.16 9.30
#